data_4c1cd2116c7790bcfd44a8c09ce87b16
#
_entry.id   4c1cd2116c7790bcfd44a8c09ce87b16
#
_cell.length_a   1.000
_cell.length_b   1.000
_cell.length_c   1.000
_cell.angle_alpha   90.00
_cell.angle_beta   90.00
_cell.angle_gamma   90.00
#
_symmetry.space_group_name_H-M   'P 1'
#
loop_
_entity.id
_entity.type
_entity.pdbx_description
1 polymer ?
#
loop_
_entity_poly.entity_id
_entity_poly.type
_entity_poly.pdbx_seq_one_letter_code
_entity_poly.pdbx_strand_id
1 'polypeptide(L)'
;MIELRDYQQKAVDDLREAYRQGFKAPFLTAPTGAGKTVILSKICQQASERHTNTVLLVHRQELVIQTAKTFARFGIPHSIVAPAKVVQNAIKIQIEEFQKSWYRDESHIYIATVQTLVRRMADLPKFDLILIDEAHHGVAGTWLKIVKSYPGSRVLGVSATPERLDGQGLGIHCGGIFDKLILGPSISSLINRGFLTKPRVYCPPIEADFSDLKTIAGDFDRKQQQEKLNKPRIIGNVIAHYRKYCDGVPAIAFCPTVEYAKYVADNFNAAGYLAASIDGNMDDYQRNKAINDLGSGRLDVLTSCEIVSEGTDIPVVGAAILLRKTKSLGLYLQQVGRALRPYPGKSETIILDHVGNCNTHGLPDDDHEWTLDGRIRRNRAGTGGSLACRQCLNCYAVYPATVSVCPICGTPASKTRAEIEEVEGELVEFTRRAEKKEQGQATTLEELTELGRKRGYGKRAEAWAKYVYNGRKAKEERRRKQ
;
A
#
# COMPACT_ATOMS: atom_id res chain seq x y z
N MET A 1 -31.32 7.77 7.22
CA MET A 1 -30.87 6.86 6.13
C MET A 1 -29.51 7.31 5.67
N ILE A 2 -28.61 6.34 5.28
CA ILE A 2 -27.30 6.68 4.71
C ILE A 2 -27.54 7.21 3.30
N GLU A 3 -27.14 8.46 3.05
CA GLU A 3 -27.09 9.02 1.69
C GLU A 3 -25.72 8.72 1.09
N LEU A 4 -25.72 8.07 -0.05
CA LEU A 4 -24.54 7.78 -0.83
C LEU A 4 -24.29 8.90 -1.83
N ARG A 5 -23.01 9.23 -2.04
CA ARG A 5 -22.59 10.01 -3.19
C ARG A 5 -22.88 9.21 -4.47
N ASP A 6 -23.03 9.86 -5.61
CA ASP A 6 -23.36 9.22 -6.88
C ASP A 6 -22.39 8.06 -7.25
N TYR A 7 -21.08 8.25 -7.07
CA TYR A 7 -20.10 7.20 -7.36
C TYR A 7 -20.17 6.03 -6.35
N GLN A 8 -20.58 6.29 -5.11
CA GLN A 8 -20.81 5.24 -4.11
C GLN A 8 -22.09 4.46 -4.45
N GLN A 9 -23.13 5.18 -4.87
CA GLN A 9 -24.36 4.55 -5.35
C GLN A 9 -24.07 3.68 -6.56
N LYS A 10 -23.33 4.22 -7.56
CA LYS A 10 -22.90 3.46 -8.73
C LYS A 10 -22.13 2.19 -8.33
N ALA A 11 -21.20 2.26 -7.40
CA ALA A 11 -20.47 1.09 -6.93
C ALA A 11 -21.39 0.02 -6.32
N VAL A 12 -22.41 0.43 -5.53
CA VAL A 12 -23.42 -0.49 -4.98
C VAL A 12 -24.28 -1.11 -6.10
N ASP A 13 -24.62 -0.36 -7.12
CA ASP A 13 -25.44 -0.85 -8.23
C ASP A 13 -24.63 -1.80 -9.14
N ASP A 14 -23.36 -1.49 -9.42
CA ASP A 14 -22.45 -2.38 -10.14
C ASP A 14 -22.24 -3.71 -9.37
N LEU A 15 -22.14 -3.67 -8.03
CA LEU A 15 -22.07 -4.86 -7.18
C LEU A 15 -23.34 -5.72 -7.28
N ARG A 16 -24.52 -5.10 -7.24
CA ARG A 16 -25.81 -5.79 -7.40
C ARG A 16 -25.90 -6.46 -8.75
N GLU A 17 -25.45 -5.75 -9.79
CA GLU A 17 -25.45 -6.28 -11.14
C GLU A 17 -24.50 -7.48 -11.29
N ALA A 18 -23.31 -7.41 -10.70
CA ALA A 18 -22.40 -8.55 -10.68
C ALA A 18 -23.02 -9.79 -10.03
N TYR A 19 -23.74 -9.62 -8.91
CA TYR A 19 -24.45 -10.74 -8.28
C TYR A 19 -25.61 -11.27 -9.12
N ARG A 20 -26.34 -10.42 -9.89
CA ARG A 20 -27.39 -10.87 -10.84
C ARG A 20 -26.81 -11.65 -12.00
N GLN A 21 -25.60 -11.27 -12.45
CA GLN A 21 -24.85 -11.99 -13.49
C GLN A 21 -24.29 -13.34 -13.02
N GLY A 22 -24.46 -13.70 -11.74
CA GLY A 22 -24.05 -14.96 -11.19
C GLY A 22 -22.67 -14.98 -10.52
N PHE A 23 -21.93 -13.86 -10.50
CA PHE A 23 -20.70 -13.75 -9.73
C PHE A 23 -21.00 -13.90 -8.24
N LYS A 24 -20.14 -14.62 -7.52
CA LYS A 24 -20.34 -14.92 -6.09
C LYS A 24 -19.43 -14.12 -5.18
N ALA A 25 -18.30 -13.66 -5.70
CA ALA A 25 -17.25 -13.03 -4.91
C ALA A 25 -16.64 -11.81 -5.65
N PRO A 26 -17.42 -10.73 -5.92
CA PRO A 26 -16.87 -9.52 -6.50
C PRO A 26 -15.89 -8.83 -5.55
N PHE A 27 -14.92 -8.13 -6.15
CA PHE A 27 -13.95 -7.27 -5.48
C PHE A 27 -14.16 -5.83 -5.95
N LEU A 28 -14.40 -4.91 -5.02
CA LEU A 28 -14.53 -3.48 -5.30
C LEU A 28 -13.22 -2.76 -4.97
N THR A 29 -12.61 -2.10 -5.95
CA THR A 29 -11.52 -1.14 -5.68
C THR A 29 -12.12 0.23 -5.35
N ALA A 30 -11.67 0.84 -4.28
CA ALA A 30 -12.00 2.22 -3.96
C ALA A 30 -10.84 2.87 -3.18
N PRO A 31 -10.26 3.98 -3.66
CA PRO A 31 -9.10 4.58 -3.03
C PRO A 31 -9.36 5.01 -1.58
N THR A 32 -8.28 5.24 -0.84
CA THR A 32 -8.38 5.81 0.52
C THR A 32 -9.06 7.17 0.43
N GLY A 33 -10.05 7.40 1.29
CA GLY A 33 -10.87 8.63 1.25
C GLY A 33 -12.13 8.55 0.37
N ALA A 34 -12.31 7.53 -0.46
CA ALA A 34 -13.53 7.32 -1.27
C ALA A 34 -14.76 6.92 -0.43
N GLY A 35 -14.59 6.63 0.85
CA GLY A 35 -15.70 6.25 1.74
C GLY A 35 -16.10 4.79 1.66
N LYS A 36 -15.12 3.86 1.53
CA LYS A 36 -15.34 2.41 1.59
C LYS A 36 -16.23 1.98 2.75
N THR A 37 -15.97 2.51 3.95
CA THR A 37 -16.75 2.21 5.15
C THR A 37 -18.21 2.64 5.01
N VAL A 38 -18.48 3.75 4.33
CA VAL A 38 -19.87 4.23 4.07
C VAL A 38 -20.59 3.27 3.12
N ILE A 39 -19.91 2.81 2.07
CA ILE A 39 -20.45 1.79 1.13
C ILE A 39 -20.79 0.49 1.88
N LEU A 40 -19.84 -0.02 2.68
CA LEU A 40 -20.05 -1.21 3.50
C LEU A 40 -21.18 -1.04 4.52
N SER A 41 -21.26 0.13 5.18
CA SER A 41 -22.35 0.45 6.10
C SER A 41 -23.72 0.47 5.41
N LYS A 42 -23.80 1.01 4.19
CA LYS A 42 -25.04 0.99 3.40
C LYS A 42 -25.48 -0.43 3.05
N ILE A 43 -24.53 -1.28 2.67
CA ILE A 43 -24.80 -2.70 2.38
C ILE A 43 -25.28 -3.40 3.65
N CYS A 44 -24.60 -3.18 4.79
CA CYS A 44 -25.03 -3.74 6.09
C CYS A 44 -26.40 -3.24 6.53
N GLN A 45 -26.72 -1.95 6.32
CA GLN A 45 -28.05 -1.40 6.61
C GLN A 45 -29.12 -2.15 5.83
N GLN A 46 -28.94 -2.31 4.52
CA GLN A 46 -29.88 -3.03 3.65
C GLN A 46 -29.98 -4.51 3.97
N ALA A 47 -28.88 -5.15 4.39
CA ALA A 47 -28.87 -6.54 4.83
C ALA A 47 -29.64 -6.68 6.16
N SER A 48 -29.47 -5.75 7.09
CA SER A 48 -30.23 -5.73 8.35
C SER A 48 -31.74 -5.60 8.10
N GLU A 49 -32.15 -4.69 7.22
CA GLU A 49 -33.57 -4.48 6.84
C GLU A 49 -34.20 -5.74 6.20
N ARG A 50 -33.37 -6.59 5.59
CA ARG A 50 -33.78 -7.85 4.92
C ARG A 50 -33.56 -9.10 5.80
N HIS A 51 -33.15 -8.93 7.04
CA HIS A 51 -32.80 -10.02 7.95
C HIS A 51 -31.75 -10.99 7.35
N THR A 52 -30.80 -10.46 6.56
CA THR A 52 -29.74 -11.23 5.92
C THR A 52 -28.54 -11.32 6.86
N ASN A 53 -28.18 -12.53 7.28
CA ASN A 53 -27.04 -12.75 8.15
C ASN A 53 -25.74 -12.36 7.46
N THR A 54 -25.13 -11.28 7.90
CA THR A 54 -23.96 -10.67 7.28
C THR A 54 -22.84 -10.52 8.27
N VAL A 55 -21.63 -10.91 7.89
CA VAL A 55 -20.42 -10.62 8.67
C VAL A 55 -19.48 -9.69 7.91
N LEU A 56 -19.05 -8.62 8.58
CA LEU A 56 -17.97 -7.75 8.11
C LEU A 56 -16.67 -8.16 8.80
N LEU A 57 -15.73 -8.65 8.01
CA LEU A 57 -14.43 -9.10 8.45
C LEU A 57 -13.42 -7.96 8.39
N VAL A 58 -12.72 -7.75 9.49
CA VAL A 58 -11.61 -6.82 9.61
C VAL A 58 -10.39 -7.52 10.20
N HIS A 59 -9.20 -7.05 9.91
CA HIS A 59 -7.97 -7.71 10.36
C HIS A 59 -7.40 -7.15 11.68
N ARG A 60 -7.83 -5.95 12.13
CA ARG A 60 -7.37 -5.28 13.35
C ARG A 60 -8.50 -4.96 14.30
N GLN A 61 -8.19 -4.97 15.59
CA GLN A 61 -9.16 -4.65 16.66
C GLN A 61 -9.64 -3.20 16.60
N GLU A 62 -8.77 -2.27 16.23
CA GLU A 62 -9.08 -0.86 16.06
C GLU A 62 -10.13 -0.64 14.98
N LEU A 63 -10.08 -1.43 13.90
CA LEU A 63 -11.09 -1.39 12.83
C LEU A 63 -12.47 -1.88 13.30
N VAL A 64 -12.52 -2.84 14.24
CA VAL A 64 -13.79 -3.27 14.86
C VAL A 64 -14.45 -2.09 15.57
N ILE A 65 -13.68 -1.38 16.41
CA ILE A 65 -14.18 -0.22 17.18
C ILE A 65 -14.66 0.89 16.23
N GLN A 66 -13.87 1.21 15.22
CA GLN A 66 -14.19 2.25 14.24
C GLN A 66 -15.43 1.88 13.40
N THR A 67 -15.55 0.64 12.98
CA THR A 67 -16.71 0.15 12.23
C THR A 67 -17.95 0.17 13.11
N ALA A 68 -17.86 -0.30 14.35
CA ALA A 68 -18.94 -0.29 15.32
C ALA A 68 -19.43 1.16 15.63
N LYS A 69 -18.49 2.10 15.77
CA LYS A 69 -18.79 3.53 15.88
C LYS A 69 -19.52 4.06 14.63
N THR A 70 -19.07 3.69 13.45
CA THR A 70 -19.71 4.09 12.19
C THR A 70 -21.12 3.50 12.06
N PHE A 71 -21.30 2.25 12.44
CA PHE A 71 -22.62 1.61 12.44
C PHE A 71 -23.56 2.27 13.45
N ALA A 72 -23.07 2.63 14.64
CA ALA A 72 -23.85 3.38 15.62
C ALA A 72 -24.30 4.75 15.09
N ARG A 73 -23.41 5.50 14.43
CA ARG A 73 -23.74 6.78 13.75
C ARG A 73 -24.89 6.63 12.75
N PHE A 74 -24.95 5.50 12.06
CA PHE A 74 -25.99 5.20 11.06
C PHE A 74 -27.20 4.43 11.64
N GLY A 75 -27.20 4.15 12.93
CA GLY A 75 -28.30 3.43 13.59
C GLY A 75 -28.41 1.96 13.21
N ILE A 76 -27.32 1.30 12.83
CA ILE A 76 -27.30 -0.10 12.40
C ILE A 76 -27.07 -1.00 13.63
N PRO A 77 -28.07 -1.83 14.02
CA PRO A 77 -27.86 -2.84 15.06
C PRO A 77 -26.82 -3.87 14.63
N HIS A 78 -25.91 -4.22 15.54
CA HIS A 78 -24.83 -5.15 15.20
C HIS A 78 -24.31 -5.91 16.42
N SER A 79 -23.81 -7.13 16.18
CA SER A 79 -23.03 -7.93 17.11
C SER A 79 -21.53 -7.80 16.82
N ILE A 80 -20.68 -8.07 17.81
CA ILE A 80 -19.24 -7.97 17.69
C ILE A 80 -18.58 -9.30 18.08
N VAL A 81 -17.78 -9.85 17.17
CA VAL A 81 -17.00 -11.08 17.38
C VAL A 81 -15.52 -10.71 17.47
N ALA A 82 -15.11 -10.30 18.67
CA ALA A 82 -13.77 -9.83 19.00
C ALA A 82 -13.44 -10.17 20.47
N PRO A 83 -12.21 -9.94 20.97
CA PRO A 83 -11.88 -10.05 22.38
C PRO A 83 -12.80 -9.17 23.24
N ALA A 84 -13.17 -9.65 24.44
CA ALA A 84 -14.14 -8.97 25.32
C ALA A 84 -13.80 -7.49 25.58
N LYS A 85 -12.52 -7.17 25.78
CA LYS A 85 -12.05 -5.78 25.96
C LYS A 85 -12.41 -4.89 24.77
N VAL A 86 -12.31 -5.41 23.55
CA VAL A 86 -12.62 -4.67 22.31
C VAL A 86 -14.14 -4.39 22.23
N VAL A 87 -14.95 -5.40 22.58
CA VAL A 87 -16.41 -5.28 22.61
C VAL A 87 -16.83 -4.21 23.62
N GLN A 88 -16.29 -4.28 24.85
CA GLN A 88 -16.58 -3.30 25.91
C GLN A 88 -16.18 -1.88 25.51
N ASN A 89 -14.99 -1.72 24.90
CA ASN A 89 -14.51 -0.42 24.43
C ASN A 89 -15.40 0.13 23.30
N ALA A 90 -15.82 -0.69 22.36
CA ALA A 90 -16.73 -0.28 21.28
C ALA A 90 -18.09 0.19 21.83
N ILE A 91 -18.65 -0.53 22.81
CA ILE A 91 -19.90 -0.14 23.47
C ILE A 91 -19.73 1.18 24.23
N LYS A 92 -18.64 1.32 25.00
CA LYS A 92 -18.33 2.53 25.77
C LYS A 92 -18.26 3.75 24.85
N ILE A 93 -17.50 3.69 23.75
CA ILE A 93 -17.37 4.78 22.79
C ILE A 93 -18.71 5.15 22.17
N GLN A 94 -19.57 4.17 21.85
CA GLN A 94 -20.91 4.45 21.32
C GLN A 94 -21.78 5.21 22.34
N ILE A 95 -21.73 4.80 23.61
CA ILE A 95 -22.49 5.48 24.67
C ILE A 95 -21.96 6.88 24.90
N GLU A 96 -20.65 7.09 24.95
CA GLU A 96 -20.03 8.40 25.15
C GLU A 96 -20.35 9.38 24.01
N GLU A 97 -20.34 8.91 22.75
CA GLU A 97 -20.49 9.78 21.58
C GLU A 97 -21.96 9.97 21.16
N PHE A 98 -22.77 8.92 21.27
CA PHE A 98 -24.16 8.92 20.77
C PHE A 98 -25.22 8.77 21.86
N GLN A 99 -24.85 8.75 23.15
CA GLN A 99 -25.72 8.54 24.30
C GLN A 99 -26.52 7.21 24.24
N LYS A 100 -26.11 6.28 23.37
CA LYS A 100 -26.79 5.01 23.11
C LYS A 100 -25.83 4.03 22.42
N SER A 101 -26.00 2.73 22.73
CA SER A 101 -25.32 1.67 21.99
C SER A 101 -26.28 0.93 21.06
N TRP A 102 -25.78 0.64 19.85
CA TRP A 102 -26.40 -0.20 18.84
C TRP A 102 -25.87 -1.64 18.89
N TYR A 103 -24.99 -1.95 19.82
CA TYR A 103 -24.57 -3.33 20.07
C TYR A 103 -25.74 -4.19 20.51
N ARG A 104 -25.80 -5.43 20.02
CA ARG A 104 -26.75 -6.46 20.40
C ARG A 104 -25.99 -7.78 20.53
N ASP A 105 -26.35 -8.61 21.51
CA ASP A 105 -25.77 -9.95 21.67
C ASP A 105 -26.05 -10.82 20.44
N GLU A 106 -27.25 -10.67 19.87
CA GLU A 106 -27.68 -11.29 18.62
C GLU A 106 -28.18 -10.23 17.63
N SER A 107 -27.70 -10.31 16.40
CA SER A 107 -28.07 -9.42 15.30
C SER A 107 -27.92 -10.14 13.98
N HIS A 108 -28.49 -9.61 12.91
CA HIS A 108 -28.19 -10.08 11.56
C HIS A 108 -26.86 -9.52 11.03
N ILE A 109 -26.31 -8.50 11.66
CA ILE A 109 -25.05 -7.87 11.25
C ILE A 109 -23.98 -8.14 12.31
N TYR A 110 -22.87 -8.73 11.89
CA TYR A 110 -21.73 -9.04 12.72
C TYR A 110 -20.49 -8.29 12.25
N ILE A 111 -19.74 -7.71 13.17
CA ILE A 111 -18.39 -7.17 12.94
C ILE A 111 -17.42 -8.14 13.59
N ALA A 112 -16.47 -8.69 12.85
CA ALA A 112 -15.59 -9.72 13.36
C ALA A 112 -14.13 -9.49 13.04
N THR A 113 -13.23 -9.73 14.01
CA THR A 113 -11.83 -9.96 13.66
C THR A 113 -11.69 -11.38 13.11
N VAL A 114 -10.89 -11.51 12.05
CA VAL A 114 -10.64 -12.80 11.38
C VAL A 114 -10.17 -13.88 12.35
N GLN A 115 -9.25 -13.53 13.26
CA GLN A 115 -8.67 -14.46 14.23
C GLN A 115 -9.69 -14.97 15.25
N THR A 116 -10.63 -14.11 15.66
CA THR A 116 -11.68 -14.52 16.62
C THR A 116 -12.77 -15.32 15.91
N LEU A 117 -13.18 -14.88 14.73
CA LEU A 117 -14.20 -15.58 13.97
C LEU A 117 -13.83 -17.02 13.69
N VAL A 118 -12.62 -17.28 13.20
CA VAL A 118 -12.14 -18.65 12.89
C VAL A 118 -12.25 -19.61 14.08
N ARG A 119 -12.08 -19.10 15.30
CA ARG A 119 -12.16 -19.90 16.55
C ARG A 119 -13.58 -20.13 17.02
N ARG A 120 -14.54 -19.30 16.60
CA ARG A 120 -15.91 -19.28 17.09
C ARG A 120 -16.96 -19.58 16.02
N MET A 121 -16.55 -20.05 14.84
CA MET A 121 -17.48 -20.31 13.71
C MET A 121 -18.60 -21.30 14.09
N ALA A 122 -18.35 -22.25 15.00
CA ALA A 122 -19.34 -23.22 15.41
C ALA A 122 -20.48 -22.60 16.25
N ASP A 123 -20.21 -21.48 16.93
CA ASP A 123 -21.16 -20.83 17.84
C ASP A 123 -21.94 -19.72 17.12
N LEU A 124 -21.69 -19.50 15.84
CA LEU A 124 -22.25 -18.38 15.07
C LEU A 124 -23.23 -18.86 14.01
N PRO A 125 -24.20 -18.03 13.61
CA PRO A 125 -25.13 -18.39 12.56
C PRO A 125 -24.41 -18.60 11.22
N LYS A 126 -25.07 -19.27 10.29
CA LYS A 126 -24.60 -19.28 8.90
C LYS A 126 -24.76 -17.90 8.32
N PHE A 127 -23.71 -17.39 7.70
CA PHE A 127 -23.73 -16.10 7.04
C PHE A 127 -24.14 -16.25 5.58
N ASP A 128 -25.05 -15.40 5.12
CA ASP A 128 -25.47 -15.31 3.73
C ASP A 128 -24.54 -14.39 2.93
N LEU A 129 -23.93 -13.40 3.62
CA LEU A 129 -23.04 -12.41 3.02
C LEU A 129 -21.79 -12.22 3.90
N ILE A 130 -20.62 -12.35 3.29
CA ILE A 130 -19.31 -12.10 3.91
C ILE A 130 -18.71 -10.85 3.26
N LEU A 131 -18.54 -9.79 4.03
CA LEU A 131 -17.88 -8.57 3.62
C LEU A 131 -16.45 -8.59 4.14
N ILE A 132 -15.48 -8.24 3.31
CA ILE A 132 -14.06 -8.25 3.65
C ILE A 132 -13.51 -6.83 3.43
N ASP A 133 -13.22 -6.13 4.51
CA ASP A 133 -12.51 -4.85 4.43
C ASP A 133 -11.00 -5.09 4.33
N GLU A 134 -10.31 -4.22 3.59
CA GLU A 134 -8.91 -4.37 3.17
C GLU A 134 -8.64 -5.77 2.58
N ALA A 135 -9.46 -6.15 1.62
CA ALA A 135 -9.57 -7.48 1.05
C ALA A 135 -8.30 -7.95 0.30
N HIS A 136 -7.32 -7.08 0.10
CA HIS A 136 -5.98 -7.47 -0.39
C HIS A 136 -5.25 -8.41 0.59
N HIS A 137 -5.65 -8.46 1.87
CA HIS A 137 -5.23 -9.47 2.85
C HIS A 137 -6.01 -10.79 2.73
N GLY A 138 -7.12 -10.81 2.01
CA GLY A 138 -8.14 -11.88 2.03
C GLY A 138 -7.69 -13.25 1.51
N VAL A 139 -6.49 -13.38 0.96
CA VAL A 139 -5.97 -14.65 0.42
C VAL A 139 -5.05 -15.37 1.42
N ALA A 140 -4.81 -14.82 2.62
CA ALA A 140 -4.13 -15.55 3.68
C ALA A 140 -4.97 -16.78 4.13
N GLY A 141 -4.30 -17.87 4.52
CA GLY A 141 -4.96 -19.15 4.80
C GLY A 141 -6.17 -19.09 5.74
N THR A 142 -6.16 -18.14 6.69
CA THR A 142 -7.27 -17.94 7.65
C THR A 142 -8.53 -17.38 6.97
N TRP A 143 -8.38 -16.44 6.04
CA TRP A 143 -9.50 -15.87 5.29
C TRP A 143 -10.14 -16.90 4.36
N LEU A 144 -9.29 -17.63 3.62
CA LEU A 144 -9.74 -18.75 2.78
C LEU A 144 -10.49 -19.81 3.59
N LYS A 145 -10.05 -20.10 4.83
CA LYS A 145 -10.74 -21.03 5.72
C LYS A 145 -12.14 -20.56 6.05
N ILE A 146 -12.32 -19.28 6.38
CA ILE A 146 -13.65 -18.68 6.66
C ILE A 146 -14.55 -18.83 5.44
N VAL A 147 -14.13 -18.34 4.27
CA VAL A 147 -14.93 -18.36 3.05
C VAL A 147 -15.32 -19.78 2.66
N LYS A 148 -14.39 -20.75 2.75
CA LYS A 148 -14.66 -22.17 2.48
C LYS A 148 -15.61 -22.82 3.49
N SER A 149 -15.68 -22.32 4.72
CA SER A 149 -16.61 -22.85 5.75
C SER A 149 -18.06 -22.41 5.50
N TYR A 150 -18.28 -21.42 4.65
CA TYR A 150 -19.62 -20.93 4.27
C TYR A 150 -19.82 -20.98 2.74
N PRO A 151 -19.89 -22.16 2.13
CA PRO A 151 -19.86 -22.33 0.66
C PRO A 151 -21.08 -21.73 -0.06
N GLY A 152 -22.17 -21.48 0.67
CA GLY A 152 -23.38 -20.82 0.16
C GLY A 152 -23.37 -19.30 0.21
N SER A 153 -22.40 -18.69 0.88
CA SER A 153 -22.34 -17.26 1.09
C SER A 153 -21.92 -16.52 -0.16
N ARG A 154 -22.48 -15.34 -0.35
CA ARG A 154 -21.92 -14.31 -1.24
C ARG A 154 -20.75 -13.63 -0.52
N VAL A 155 -19.72 -13.29 -1.25
CA VAL A 155 -18.54 -12.61 -0.71
C VAL A 155 -18.38 -11.26 -1.41
N LEU A 156 -18.02 -10.23 -0.68
CA LEU A 156 -17.59 -8.94 -1.23
C LEU A 156 -16.25 -8.57 -0.62
N GLY A 157 -15.24 -8.39 -1.45
CA GLY A 157 -13.98 -7.77 -1.04
C GLY A 157 -13.97 -6.29 -1.36
N VAL A 158 -13.47 -5.47 -0.45
CA VAL A 158 -13.27 -4.04 -0.68
C VAL A 158 -11.85 -3.66 -0.26
N SER A 159 -11.13 -2.95 -1.13
CA SER A 159 -9.80 -2.42 -0.80
C SER A 159 -9.45 -1.22 -1.66
N ALA A 160 -8.42 -0.48 -1.27
CA ALA A 160 -7.88 0.60 -2.10
C ALA A 160 -7.16 0.07 -3.34
N THR A 161 -6.55 -1.10 -3.24
CA THR A 161 -5.79 -1.73 -4.32
C THR A 161 -6.04 -3.24 -4.34
N PRO A 162 -6.21 -3.86 -5.52
CA PRO A 162 -6.38 -5.30 -5.65
C PRO A 162 -5.03 -6.03 -5.77
N GLU A 163 -4.01 -5.58 -5.05
CA GLU A 163 -2.66 -6.13 -5.09
C GLU A 163 -2.24 -6.69 -3.75
N ARG A 164 -1.63 -7.87 -3.77
CA ARG A 164 -0.97 -8.48 -2.60
C ARG A 164 0.50 -8.04 -2.53
N LEU A 165 1.05 -8.00 -1.31
CA LEU A 165 2.48 -7.70 -1.08
C LEU A 165 3.41 -8.72 -1.77
N ASP A 166 3.00 -10.00 -1.81
CA ASP A 166 3.78 -11.08 -2.45
C ASP A 166 3.67 -11.11 -3.99
N GLY A 167 2.84 -10.23 -4.56
CA GLY A 167 2.64 -10.11 -6.00
C GLY A 167 1.76 -11.18 -6.63
N GLN A 168 1.16 -12.08 -5.84
CA GLN A 168 0.18 -13.04 -6.34
C GLN A 168 -1.17 -12.37 -6.57
N GLY A 169 -2.00 -12.96 -7.45
CA GLY A 169 -3.34 -12.45 -7.73
C GLY A 169 -4.34 -12.72 -6.61
N LEU A 170 -5.46 -12.02 -6.68
CA LEU A 170 -6.60 -12.17 -5.78
C LEU A 170 -7.74 -12.99 -6.43
N GLY A 171 -7.65 -13.21 -7.75
CA GLY A 171 -8.64 -13.94 -8.52
C GLY A 171 -8.67 -15.44 -8.25
N ILE A 172 -9.82 -16.06 -8.43
CA ILE A 172 -9.99 -17.53 -8.25
C ILE A 172 -9.03 -18.35 -9.12
N HIS A 173 -8.72 -17.87 -10.32
CA HIS A 173 -7.76 -18.47 -11.26
C HIS A 173 -6.29 -18.38 -10.76
N CYS A 174 -6.00 -17.51 -9.80
CA CYS A 174 -4.72 -17.39 -9.12
C CYS A 174 -4.72 -18.05 -7.72
N GLY A 175 -5.74 -18.84 -7.39
CA GLY A 175 -5.91 -19.44 -6.06
C GLY A 175 -6.46 -18.46 -5.00
N GLY A 176 -6.96 -17.31 -5.44
CA GLY A 176 -7.64 -16.33 -4.59
C GLY A 176 -9.13 -16.62 -4.38
N ILE A 177 -9.88 -15.62 -3.96
CA ILE A 177 -11.30 -15.73 -3.59
C ILE A 177 -12.20 -15.10 -4.66
N PHE A 178 -11.73 -14.03 -5.34
CA PHE A 178 -12.58 -13.11 -6.08
C PHE A 178 -12.74 -13.52 -7.55
N ASP A 179 -13.97 -13.38 -8.07
CA ASP A 179 -14.36 -13.79 -9.41
C ASP A 179 -14.68 -12.61 -10.36
N LYS A 180 -14.82 -11.41 -9.81
CA LYS A 180 -15.12 -10.19 -10.58
C LYS A 180 -14.45 -8.98 -9.99
N LEU A 181 -13.75 -8.18 -10.79
CA LEU A 181 -13.26 -6.86 -10.40
C LEU A 181 -14.28 -5.78 -10.77
N ILE A 182 -14.61 -4.93 -9.79
CA ILE A 182 -15.42 -3.73 -9.95
C ILE A 182 -14.54 -2.54 -9.65
N LEU A 183 -14.42 -1.62 -10.60
CA LEU A 183 -13.61 -0.43 -10.46
C LEU A 183 -14.45 0.69 -9.85
N GLY A 184 -14.04 1.16 -8.69
CA GLY A 184 -14.51 2.41 -8.11
C GLY A 184 -13.91 3.64 -8.81
N PRO A 185 -14.14 4.85 -8.30
CA PRO A 185 -13.57 6.07 -8.87
C PRO A 185 -12.05 6.09 -8.75
N SER A 186 -11.35 6.68 -9.72
CA SER A 186 -9.91 6.95 -9.60
C SER A 186 -9.65 8.13 -8.64
N ILE A 187 -8.42 8.22 -8.14
CA ILE A 187 -8.01 9.36 -7.29
C ILE A 187 -8.14 10.66 -8.06
N SER A 188 -7.72 10.70 -9.33
CA SER A 188 -7.85 11.85 -10.23
C SER A 188 -9.32 12.29 -10.39
N SER A 189 -10.24 11.35 -10.57
CA SER A 189 -11.69 11.62 -10.63
C SER A 189 -12.22 12.23 -9.33
N LEU A 190 -11.80 11.70 -8.17
CA LEU A 190 -12.23 12.23 -6.86
C LEU A 190 -11.66 13.63 -6.58
N ILE A 191 -10.44 13.93 -7.04
CA ILE A 191 -9.84 15.27 -6.96
C ILE A 191 -10.63 16.25 -7.82
N ASN A 192 -10.88 15.92 -9.08
CA ASN A 192 -11.65 16.79 -10.00
C ASN A 192 -13.04 17.11 -9.50
N ARG A 193 -13.62 16.23 -8.68
CA ARG A 193 -14.95 16.40 -8.06
C ARG A 193 -14.91 17.00 -6.65
N GLY A 194 -13.74 17.39 -6.16
CA GLY A 194 -13.56 18.00 -4.84
C GLY A 194 -13.73 17.05 -3.64
N PHE A 195 -13.74 15.73 -3.86
CA PHE A 195 -13.81 14.73 -2.78
C PHE A 195 -12.45 14.35 -2.21
N LEU A 196 -11.38 14.67 -2.93
CA LEU A 196 -10.00 14.62 -2.45
C LEU A 196 -9.29 15.91 -2.86
N THR A 197 -8.22 16.27 -2.15
CA THR A 197 -7.37 17.41 -2.49
C THR A 197 -6.25 16.99 -3.43
N LYS A 198 -5.78 17.91 -4.26
CA LYS A 198 -4.70 17.65 -5.21
C LYS A 198 -3.37 17.43 -4.48
N PRO A 199 -2.63 16.33 -4.74
CA PRO A 199 -1.30 16.13 -4.19
C PRO A 199 -0.27 17.04 -4.88
N ARG A 200 0.59 17.64 -4.07
CA ARG A 200 1.81 18.32 -4.52
C ARG A 200 2.99 17.55 -3.94
N VAL A 201 3.69 16.80 -4.78
CA VAL A 201 4.76 15.90 -4.37
C VAL A 201 6.11 16.61 -4.52
N TYR A 202 6.90 16.60 -3.45
CA TYR A 202 8.29 17.02 -3.44
C TYR A 202 9.16 15.82 -3.09
N CYS A 203 10.15 15.54 -3.94
CA CYS A 203 11.13 14.48 -3.72
C CYS A 203 12.52 15.11 -3.74
N PRO A 204 13.07 15.54 -2.61
CA PRO A 204 14.43 16.08 -2.57
C PRO A 204 15.44 14.99 -2.94
N PRO A 205 16.72 15.36 -3.24
CA PRO A 205 17.76 14.39 -3.50
C PRO A 205 17.84 13.35 -2.38
N ILE A 206 17.80 12.07 -2.76
CA ILE A 206 17.79 10.96 -1.80
C ILE A 206 19.23 10.73 -1.35
N GLU A 207 19.52 11.03 -0.09
CA GLU A 207 20.87 10.87 0.49
C GLU A 207 21.14 9.43 0.99
N ALA A 208 20.10 8.64 1.19
CA ALA A 208 20.21 7.26 1.59
C ALA A 208 20.29 6.34 0.37
N ASP A 209 21.32 5.52 0.27
CA ASP A 209 21.38 4.49 -0.75
C ASP A 209 20.52 3.29 -0.34
N PHE A 210 19.46 3.04 -1.10
CA PHE A 210 18.51 1.94 -0.90
C PHE A 210 18.70 0.79 -1.89
N SER A 211 19.77 0.78 -2.68
CA SER A 211 19.98 -0.20 -3.77
C SER A 211 20.18 -1.64 -3.28
N ASP A 212 20.75 -1.81 -2.09
CA ASP A 212 21.12 -3.09 -1.45
C ASP A 212 20.11 -3.58 -0.41
N LEU A 213 18.94 -2.92 -0.27
CA LEU A 213 17.92 -3.33 0.69
C LEU A 213 17.41 -4.76 0.41
N LYS A 214 17.45 -5.60 1.43
CA LYS A 214 16.84 -6.93 1.39
C LYS A 214 15.31 -6.83 1.32
N THR A 215 14.71 -7.88 0.76
CA THR A 215 13.25 -8.03 0.70
C THR A 215 12.81 -9.07 1.71
N ILE A 216 11.88 -8.71 2.60
CA ILE A 216 11.26 -9.60 3.60
C ILE A 216 9.74 -9.51 3.40
N ALA A 217 9.08 -10.66 3.28
CA ALA A 217 7.62 -10.76 3.09
C ALA A 217 7.06 -9.85 1.97
N GLY A 218 7.83 -9.66 0.89
CA GLY A 218 7.41 -8.89 -0.30
C GLY A 218 7.71 -7.39 -0.24
N ASP A 219 8.20 -6.85 0.87
CA ASP A 219 8.60 -5.45 1.01
C ASP A 219 10.06 -5.32 1.46
N PHE A 220 10.60 -4.10 1.49
CA PHE A 220 11.95 -3.83 1.95
C PHE A 220 12.11 -4.03 3.47
N ASP A 221 13.28 -4.56 3.88
CA ASP A 221 13.65 -4.73 5.30
C ASP A 221 13.63 -3.38 6.03
N ARG A 222 12.82 -3.28 7.06
CA ARG A 222 12.57 -2.05 7.81
C ARG A 222 13.76 -1.63 8.68
N LYS A 223 14.49 -2.60 9.27
CA LYS A 223 15.67 -2.31 10.09
C LYS A 223 16.79 -1.77 9.24
N GLN A 224 17.05 -2.37 8.07
CA GLN A 224 18.03 -1.84 7.13
C GLN A 224 17.64 -0.44 6.62
N GLN A 225 16.36 -0.15 6.40
CA GLN A 225 15.92 1.20 6.07
C GLN A 225 16.25 2.19 7.22
N GLN A 226 15.94 1.83 8.46
CA GLN A 226 16.28 2.65 9.63
C GLN A 226 17.77 2.95 9.70
N GLU A 227 18.63 1.93 9.56
CA GLU A 227 20.09 2.09 9.59
C GLU A 227 20.59 3.11 8.54
N LYS A 228 20.02 3.06 7.34
CA LYS A 228 20.37 3.98 6.25
C LYS A 228 19.84 5.39 6.45
N LEU A 229 18.70 5.55 7.11
CA LEU A 229 18.06 6.83 7.41
C LEU A 229 18.56 7.47 8.69
N ASN A 230 19.16 6.69 9.61
CA ASN A 230 19.62 7.16 10.93
C ASN A 230 20.91 7.97 10.83
N LYS A 231 20.86 9.09 10.10
CA LYS A 231 21.95 10.04 9.91
C LYS A 231 21.47 11.44 10.26
N PRO A 232 22.19 12.21 11.10
CA PRO A 232 21.77 13.56 11.51
C PRO A 232 21.45 14.50 10.34
N ARG A 233 22.18 14.39 9.25
CA ARG A 233 21.95 15.20 8.05
C ARG A 233 20.61 14.90 7.39
N ILE A 234 20.20 13.61 7.33
CA ILE A 234 18.93 13.23 6.71
C ILE A 234 17.76 13.80 7.50
N ILE A 235 17.75 13.64 8.82
CA ILE A 235 16.66 14.18 9.64
C ILE A 235 16.64 15.71 9.65
N GLY A 236 17.82 16.35 9.65
CA GLY A 236 17.92 17.80 9.50
C GLY A 236 17.29 18.32 8.20
N ASN A 237 17.50 17.60 7.11
CA ASN A 237 16.87 17.92 5.82
C ASN A 237 15.36 17.68 5.82
N VAL A 238 14.86 16.62 6.51
CA VAL A 238 13.42 16.39 6.67
C VAL A 238 12.76 17.58 7.36
N ILE A 239 13.34 18.08 8.45
CA ILE A 239 12.82 19.23 9.20
C ILE A 239 12.92 20.52 8.38
N ALA A 240 14.04 20.73 7.69
CA ALA A 240 14.22 21.90 6.81
C ALA A 240 13.21 21.92 5.67
N HIS A 241 12.92 20.77 5.07
CA HIS A 241 11.91 20.67 4.01
C HIS A 241 10.49 20.82 4.56
N TYR A 242 10.18 20.30 5.75
CA TYR A 242 8.90 20.56 6.41
C TYR A 242 8.73 22.07 6.61
N ARG A 243 9.71 22.75 7.21
CA ARG A 243 9.70 24.21 7.41
C ARG A 243 9.52 24.99 6.10
N LYS A 244 10.15 24.54 5.02
CA LYS A 244 10.12 25.24 3.74
C LYS A 244 8.78 25.09 3.00
N TYR A 245 8.16 23.90 3.04
CA TYR A 245 7.05 23.55 2.17
C TYR A 245 5.70 23.42 2.88
N CYS A 246 5.70 23.18 4.18
CA CYS A 246 4.48 22.92 4.94
C CYS A 246 4.56 23.37 6.41
N ASP A 247 5.28 24.47 6.67
CA ASP A 247 5.36 25.06 8.01
C ASP A 247 3.96 25.36 8.57
N GLY A 248 3.68 24.92 9.80
CA GLY A 248 2.38 25.06 10.43
C GLY A 248 1.25 24.18 9.86
N VAL A 249 1.54 23.33 8.87
CA VAL A 249 0.55 22.38 8.32
C VAL A 249 0.64 21.07 9.09
N PRO A 250 -0.46 20.57 9.72
CA PRO A 250 -0.45 19.28 10.39
C PRO A 250 0.00 18.15 9.49
N ALA A 251 1.04 17.42 9.91
CA ALA A 251 1.69 16.41 9.09
C ALA A 251 1.72 15.03 9.76
N ILE A 252 1.69 13.97 8.94
CA ILE A 252 2.00 12.61 9.37
C ILE A 252 3.31 12.17 8.74
N ALA A 253 4.27 11.70 9.56
CA ALA A 253 5.49 11.09 9.10
C ALA A 253 5.41 9.56 9.19
N PHE A 254 5.55 8.88 8.05
CA PHE A 254 5.51 7.43 7.92
C PHE A 254 6.92 6.86 8.00
N CYS A 255 7.24 6.19 9.09
CA CYS A 255 8.56 5.70 9.43
C CYS A 255 8.70 4.18 9.24
N PRO A 256 9.92 3.65 8.99
CA PRO A 256 10.12 2.21 8.80
C PRO A 256 9.96 1.41 10.09
N THR A 257 10.33 1.97 11.25
CA THR A 257 10.27 1.32 12.56
C THR A 257 9.71 2.25 13.63
N VAL A 258 9.25 1.68 14.74
CA VAL A 258 8.76 2.45 15.91
C VAL A 258 9.89 3.30 16.53
N GLU A 259 11.08 2.75 16.60
CA GLU A 259 12.26 3.41 17.12
C GLU A 259 12.63 4.66 16.31
N TYR A 260 12.61 4.51 14.99
CA TYR A 260 12.86 5.63 14.08
C TYR A 260 11.73 6.67 14.13
N ALA A 261 10.48 6.26 14.33
CA ALA A 261 9.36 7.18 14.51
C ALA A 261 9.54 8.06 15.76
N LYS A 262 9.98 7.46 16.89
CA LYS A 262 10.31 8.20 18.12
C LYS A 262 11.47 9.17 17.88
N TYR A 263 12.56 8.68 17.25
CA TYR A 263 13.71 9.52 16.90
C TYR A 263 13.32 10.73 16.04
N VAL A 264 12.44 10.55 15.04
CA VAL A 264 11.94 11.65 14.20
C VAL A 264 11.14 12.64 15.03
N ALA A 265 10.22 12.17 15.88
CA ALA A 265 9.43 13.06 16.75
C ALA A 265 10.32 13.89 17.70
N ASP A 266 11.32 13.25 18.33
CA ASP A 266 12.25 13.93 19.23
C ASP A 266 13.04 15.03 18.51
N ASN A 267 13.49 14.79 17.29
CA ASN A 267 14.19 15.80 16.48
C ASN A 267 13.29 16.97 16.05
N PHE A 268 12.01 16.70 15.71
CA PHE A 268 11.05 17.78 15.45
C PHE A 268 10.83 18.63 16.72
N ASN A 269 10.71 18.01 17.89
CA ASN A 269 10.58 18.71 19.18
C ASN A 269 11.85 19.55 19.46
N ALA A 270 13.04 19.02 19.23
CA ALA A 270 14.30 19.75 19.38
C ALA A 270 14.41 20.95 18.41
N ALA A 271 13.73 20.89 17.26
CA ALA A 271 13.69 21.97 16.29
C ALA A 271 12.58 23.02 16.57
N GLY A 272 11.84 22.86 17.67
CA GLY A 272 10.79 23.80 18.11
C GLY A 272 9.38 23.50 17.63
N TYR A 273 9.15 22.34 17.02
CA TYR A 273 7.82 21.87 16.63
C TYR A 273 7.22 20.98 17.74
N LEU A 274 5.89 20.86 17.76
CA LEU A 274 5.19 19.95 18.66
C LEU A 274 4.95 18.62 17.94
N ALA A 275 5.69 17.58 18.31
CA ALA A 275 5.61 16.28 17.67
C ALA A 275 5.40 15.14 18.67
N ALA A 276 4.63 14.13 18.26
CA ALA A 276 4.42 12.91 19.03
C ALA A 276 4.57 11.68 18.14
N SER A 277 5.06 10.57 18.72
CA SER A 277 5.10 9.27 18.04
C SER A 277 3.98 8.38 18.55
N ILE A 278 3.33 7.64 17.66
CA ILE A 278 2.37 6.60 18.03
C ILE A 278 2.83 5.22 17.54
N ASP A 279 2.59 4.22 18.39
CA ASP A 279 2.92 2.82 18.09
C ASP A 279 1.85 1.84 18.59
N GLY A 280 1.97 0.56 18.19
CA GLY A 280 1.02 -0.50 18.52
C GLY A 280 0.97 -0.91 20.00
N ASN A 281 2.01 -0.57 20.78
CA ASN A 281 2.10 -0.89 22.21
C ASN A 281 1.53 0.24 23.10
N MET A 282 1.27 1.41 22.49
CA MET A 282 0.67 2.55 23.18
C MET A 282 -0.78 2.23 23.55
N ASP A 283 -1.24 2.65 24.75
CA ASP A 283 -2.62 2.49 25.12
C ASP A 283 -3.56 3.35 24.24
N ASP A 284 -4.81 2.93 24.16
CA ASP A 284 -5.80 3.54 23.26
C ASP A 284 -6.07 5.01 23.61
N TYR A 285 -6.01 5.37 24.90
CA TYR A 285 -6.25 6.75 25.36
C TYR A 285 -5.13 7.68 24.87
N GLN A 286 -3.87 7.30 25.09
CA GLN A 286 -2.72 8.09 24.67
C GLN A 286 -2.68 8.24 23.14
N ARG A 287 -2.97 7.15 22.43
CA ARG A 287 -3.04 7.14 20.96
C ARG A 287 -4.11 8.09 20.45
N ASN A 288 -5.34 7.99 20.97
CA ASN A 288 -6.46 8.85 20.59
C ASN A 288 -6.19 10.30 20.95
N LYS A 289 -5.56 10.56 22.10
CA LYS A 289 -5.13 11.89 22.50
C LYS A 289 -4.17 12.49 21.48
N ALA A 290 -3.11 11.79 21.08
CA ALA A 290 -2.15 12.28 20.09
C ALA A 290 -2.80 12.56 18.73
N ILE A 291 -3.75 11.72 18.31
CA ILE A 291 -4.52 11.90 17.06
C ILE A 291 -5.42 13.15 17.17
N ASN A 292 -6.11 13.34 18.30
CA ASN A 292 -6.95 14.51 18.53
C ASN A 292 -6.11 15.80 18.68
N ASP A 293 -4.93 15.70 19.26
CA ASP A 293 -4.00 16.82 19.40
C ASP A 293 -3.49 17.30 18.04
N LEU A 294 -3.17 16.36 17.12
CA LEU A 294 -2.87 16.71 15.73
C LEU A 294 -4.10 17.36 15.03
N GLY A 295 -5.28 16.75 15.20
CA GLY A 295 -6.53 17.24 14.60
C GLY A 295 -6.97 18.62 15.09
N SER A 296 -6.58 19.02 16.29
CA SER A 296 -6.88 20.32 16.89
C SER A 296 -5.75 21.35 16.76
N GLY A 297 -4.65 21.01 16.06
CA GLY A 297 -3.50 21.89 15.91
C GLY A 297 -2.63 22.05 17.18
N ARG A 298 -2.81 21.17 18.17
CA ARG A 298 -1.91 21.08 19.35
C ARG A 298 -0.65 20.27 19.09
N LEU A 299 -0.59 19.55 17.97
CA LEU A 299 0.61 18.94 17.42
C LEU A 299 0.77 19.37 15.98
N ASP A 300 2.02 19.59 15.58
CA ASP A 300 2.42 19.88 14.21
C ASP A 300 2.66 18.59 13.44
N VAL A 301 3.31 17.61 14.07
CA VAL A 301 3.74 16.37 13.41
C VAL A 301 3.39 15.14 14.25
N LEU A 302 2.72 14.17 13.64
CA LEU A 302 2.50 12.84 14.19
C LEU A 302 3.37 11.83 13.45
N THR A 303 4.25 11.12 14.17
CA THR A 303 5.08 10.08 13.55
C THR A 303 4.52 8.69 13.83
N SER A 304 4.57 7.79 12.85
CA SER A 304 4.01 6.44 12.98
C SER A 304 4.75 5.42 12.13
N CYS A 305 4.83 4.18 12.63
CA CYS A 305 5.39 3.07 11.87
C CYS A 305 4.32 2.28 11.08
N GLU A 306 3.10 2.10 11.54
CA GLU A 306 2.07 1.31 10.82
C GLU A 306 0.63 1.70 11.16
N ILE A 307 0.39 2.23 12.34
CA ILE A 307 -0.96 2.38 12.90
C ILE A 307 -1.81 3.36 12.09
N VAL A 308 -1.18 4.42 11.57
CA VAL A 308 -1.87 5.44 10.78
C VAL A 308 -2.10 5.00 9.34
N SER A 309 -1.41 3.94 8.87
CA SER A 309 -1.61 3.44 7.50
C SER A 309 -2.96 2.75 7.30
N GLU A 310 -3.60 2.21 8.37
CA GLU A 310 -4.85 1.49 8.28
C GLU A 310 -5.84 1.93 9.36
N GLY A 311 -7.06 2.30 8.95
CA GLY A 311 -8.20 2.47 9.85
C GLY A 311 -8.32 3.80 10.60
N THR A 312 -7.28 4.60 10.78
CA THR A 312 -7.36 5.82 11.57
C THR A 312 -7.92 6.99 10.76
N ASP A 313 -9.00 7.61 11.21
CA ASP A 313 -9.57 8.81 10.60
C ASP A 313 -8.98 10.06 11.25
N ILE A 314 -8.10 10.74 10.55
CA ILE A 314 -7.54 12.03 10.96
C ILE A 314 -7.87 13.05 9.87
N PRO A 315 -8.93 13.84 10.05
CA PRO A 315 -9.44 14.74 9.00
C PRO A 315 -8.47 15.86 8.64
N VAL A 316 -7.71 16.35 9.62
CA VAL A 316 -6.97 17.63 9.52
C VAL A 316 -5.52 17.47 9.08
N VAL A 317 -5.17 16.41 8.35
CA VAL A 317 -3.80 16.23 7.85
C VAL A 317 -3.63 16.96 6.53
N GLY A 318 -2.70 17.90 6.48
CA GLY A 318 -2.37 18.66 5.28
C GLY A 318 -1.11 18.17 4.57
N ALA A 319 -0.22 17.46 5.27
CA ALA A 319 1.02 16.95 4.70
C ALA A 319 1.31 15.49 5.10
N ALA A 320 1.98 14.76 4.21
CA ALA A 320 2.56 13.44 4.47
C ALA A 320 4.07 13.47 4.24
N ILE A 321 4.83 13.00 5.21
CA ILE A 321 6.29 12.87 5.15
C ILE A 321 6.63 11.38 5.02
N LEU A 322 7.14 10.98 3.85
CA LEU A 322 7.44 9.59 3.57
C LEU A 322 8.91 9.30 3.89
N LEU A 323 9.12 8.55 4.96
CA LEU A 323 10.43 8.07 5.43
C LEU A 323 10.52 6.54 5.35
N ARG A 324 9.50 5.88 4.84
CA ARG A 324 9.48 4.44 4.60
C ARG A 324 9.42 4.15 3.10
N LYS A 325 10.49 3.59 2.57
CA LYS A 325 10.52 3.08 1.20
C LYS A 325 9.73 1.77 1.13
N THR A 326 8.91 1.61 0.09
CA THR A 326 8.10 0.41 -0.08
C THR A 326 8.09 -0.08 -1.53
N LYS A 327 7.96 -1.39 -1.71
CA LYS A 327 7.66 -2.02 -3.01
C LYS A 327 6.16 -2.07 -3.30
N SER A 328 5.34 -1.81 -2.28
CA SER A 328 3.89 -1.89 -2.38
C SER A 328 3.29 -0.56 -2.83
N LEU A 329 2.71 -0.55 -4.02
CA LEU A 329 1.89 0.56 -4.49
C LEU A 329 0.71 0.81 -3.53
N GLY A 330 0.09 -0.28 -3.03
CA GLY A 330 -1.02 -0.20 -2.08
C GLY A 330 -0.64 0.55 -0.80
N LEU A 331 0.50 0.21 -0.20
CA LEU A 331 0.97 0.90 1.01
C LEU A 331 1.30 2.36 0.75
N TYR A 332 1.97 2.67 -0.37
CA TYR A 332 2.25 4.04 -0.79
C TYR A 332 0.96 4.87 -0.92
N LEU A 333 -0.04 4.35 -1.67
CA LEU A 333 -1.32 5.03 -1.85
C LEU A 333 -2.13 5.14 -0.55
N GLN A 334 -2.03 4.18 0.36
CA GLN A 334 -2.66 4.26 1.68
C GLN A 334 -2.03 5.37 2.54
N GLN A 335 -0.70 5.47 2.58
CA GLN A 335 0.02 6.51 3.32
C GLN A 335 -0.38 7.90 2.81
N VAL A 336 -0.25 8.13 1.51
CA VAL A 336 -0.60 9.41 0.88
C VAL A 336 -2.09 9.72 1.03
N GLY A 337 -2.95 8.72 0.83
CA GLY A 337 -4.41 8.86 0.89
C GLY A 337 -4.93 9.36 2.23
N ARG A 338 -4.18 9.22 3.32
CA ARG A 338 -4.54 9.83 4.62
C ARG A 338 -4.52 11.34 4.56
N ALA A 339 -3.53 11.89 3.88
CA ALA A 339 -3.40 13.32 3.74
C ALA A 339 -4.29 13.90 2.63
N LEU A 340 -4.79 13.13 1.66
CA LEU A 340 -5.63 13.65 0.57
C LEU A 340 -7.04 14.06 0.97
N ARG A 341 -7.49 13.79 2.20
CA ARG A 341 -8.83 14.13 2.65
C ARG A 341 -9.03 15.64 2.71
N PRO A 342 -10.15 16.17 2.17
CA PRO A 342 -10.45 17.59 2.26
C PRO A 342 -10.89 17.98 3.68
N TYR A 343 -10.54 19.19 4.08
CA TYR A 343 -11.12 19.87 5.24
C TYR A 343 -11.23 21.38 4.95
N PRO A 344 -12.01 22.15 5.73
CA PRO A 344 -12.17 23.58 5.48
C PRO A 344 -10.82 24.32 5.43
N GLY A 345 -10.61 25.10 4.38
CA GLY A 345 -9.37 25.86 4.16
C GLY A 345 -8.24 25.10 3.47
N LYS A 346 -8.38 23.78 3.23
CA LYS A 346 -7.36 22.99 2.55
C LYS A 346 -7.64 22.91 1.05
N SER A 347 -6.75 23.50 0.24
CA SER A 347 -6.81 23.45 -1.23
C SER A 347 -5.98 22.33 -1.85
N GLU A 348 -4.88 21.93 -1.19
CA GLU A 348 -3.94 20.93 -1.70
C GLU A 348 -3.31 20.12 -0.54
N THR A 349 -2.65 19.04 -0.90
CA THR A 349 -1.91 18.17 0.04
C THR A 349 -0.44 18.16 -0.33
N ILE A 350 0.42 18.38 0.65
CA ILE A 350 1.87 18.34 0.45
C ILE A 350 2.41 16.96 0.79
N ILE A 351 3.16 16.38 -0.14
CA ILE A 351 3.83 15.08 0.05
C ILE A 351 5.34 15.32 -0.01
N LEU A 352 6.03 15.08 1.11
CA LEU A 352 7.48 15.13 1.19
C LEU A 352 8.04 13.70 1.10
N ASP A 353 8.48 13.30 -0.09
CA ASP A 353 8.97 11.94 -0.35
C ASP A 353 10.50 11.86 -0.24
N HIS A 354 11.00 11.60 0.96
CA HIS A 354 12.42 11.50 1.25
C HIS A 354 13.07 10.16 0.88
N VAL A 355 12.27 9.20 0.40
CA VAL A 355 12.75 7.85 0.08
C VAL A 355 12.53 7.47 -1.39
N GLY A 356 11.92 8.36 -2.18
CA GLY A 356 11.71 8.19 -3.62
C GLY A 356 10.68 7.12 -3.96
N ASN A 357 9.60 7.02 -3.21
CA ASN A 357 8.47 6.15 -3.55
C ASN A 357 7.80 6.61 -4.86
N CYS A 358 7.71 7.93 -5.10
CA CYS A 358 7.17 8.48 -6.35
C CYS A 358 8.00 8.08 -7.59
N ASN A 359 9.32 7.89 -7.45
CA ASN A 359 10.17 7.40 -8.54
C ASN A 359 9.90 5.93 -8.88
N THR A 360 9.35 5.18 -7.92
CA THR A 360 9.03 3.74 -8.08
C THR A 360 7.58 3.53 -8.53
N HIS A 361 6.66 4.31 -7.98
CA HIS A 361 5.22 4.10 -8.11
C HIS A 361 4.49 5.12 -8.97
N GLY A 362 5.13 6.24 -9.31
CA GLY A 362 4.49 7.38 -9.98
C GLY A 362 3.85 8.36 -9.00
N LEU A 363 3.06 9.28 -9.53
CA LEU A 363 2.31 10.24 -8.71
C LEU A 363 1.08 9.55 -8.08
N PRO A 364 0.63 10.02 -6.90
CA PRO A 364 -0.51 9.40 -6.22
C PRO A 364 -1.83 9.46 -7.00
N ASP A 365 -1.97 10.44 -7.87
CA ASP A 365 -3.14 10.68 -8.72
C ASP A 365 -3.00 10.13 -10.14
N ASP A 366 -1.93 9.39 -10.43
CA ASP A 366 -1.81 8.65 -11.68
C ASP A 366 -2.90 7.58 -11.77
N ASP A 367 -3.46 7.38 -12.96
CA ASP A 367 -4.40 6.30 -13.21
C ASP A 367 -3.67 4.94 -13.28
N HIS A 368 -4.21 3.95 -12.60
CA HIS A 368 -3.67 2.60 -12.55
C HIS A 368 -4.62 1.61 -13.19
N GLU A 369 -4.08 0.71 -14.00
CA GLU A 369 -4.82 -0.47 -14.48
C GLU A 369 -4.83 -1.53 -13.39
N TRP A 370 -6.03 -1.84 -12.90
CA TRP A 370 -6.22 -2.83 -11.85
C TRP A 370 -6.68 -4.16 -12.44
N THR A 371 -6.16 -5.26 -11.91
CA THR A 371 -6.55 -6.63 -12.24
C THR A 371 -6.56 -7.50 -11.00
N LEU A 372 -7.30 -8.61 -11.04
CA LEU A 372 -7.25 -9.67 -10.02
C LEU A 372 -6.13 -10.69 -10.27
N ASP A 373 -5.44 -10.58 -11.41
CA ASP A 373 -4.28 -11.39 -11.74
C ASP A 373 -3.08 -11.00 -10.86
N GLY A 374 -2.10 -11.86 -10.76
CA GLY A 374 -0.85 -11.52 -10.11
C GLY A 374 -0.13 -10.38 -10.82
N ARG A 375 0.83 -9.77 -10.13
CA ARG A 375 1.66 -8.71 -10.74
C ARG A 375 2.18 -9.17 -12.09
N ILE A 376 1.68 -8.57 -13.15
CA ILE A 376 2.32 -8.65 -14.45
C ILE A 376 3.70 -8.03 -14.25
N ARG A 377 4.79 -8.79 -14.46
CA ARG A 377 6.13 -8.23 -14.49
C ARG A 377 6.12 -7.19 -15.61
N ARG A 378 5.92 -5.94 -15.26
CA ARG A 378 6.04 -4.84 -16.21
C ARG A 378 7.48 -4.87 -16.71
N ASN A 379 7.68 -5.38 -17.92
CA ASN A 379 8.94 -5.20 -18.62
C ASN A 379 9.17 -3.69 -18.70
N ARG A 380 10.34 -3.23 -18.25
CA ARG A 380 10.77 -1.82 -18.25
C ARG A 380 10.81 -1.14 -19.62
N ALA A 381 10.35 -1.82 -20.67
CA ALA A 381 10.30 -1.33 -22.03
C ALA A 381 8.84 -1.17 -22.47
N GLY A 382 8.32 0.04 -22.34
CA GLY A 382 7.24 0.60 -23.14
C GLY A 382 5.86 -0.02 -23.03
N THR A 383 4.90 0.83 -22.77
CA THR A 383 3.45 0.73 -22.87
C THR A 383 2.71 0.29 -21.59
N GLY A 384 2.11 1.24 -20.94
CA GLY A 384 0.97 1.09 -20.03
C GLY A 384 1.29 1.40 -18.57
N GLY A 385 1.09 2.64 -18.14
CA GLY A 385 0.43 2.90 -16.90
C GLY A 385 1.10 3.73 -15.84
N SER A 386 2.34 3.95 -15.69
CA SER A 386 2.84 5.05 -14.87
C SER A 386 3.43 6.09 -15.81
N LEU A 387 2.80 7.25 -15.90
CA LEU A 387 3.41 8.38 -16.60
C LEU A 387 4.77 8.61 -15.95
N ALA A 388 5.85 8.54 -16.74
CA ALA A 388 7.18 8.84 -16.25
C ALA A 388 7.14 10.19 -15.53
N CYS A 389 7.55 10.23 -14.28
CA CYS A 389 7.66 11.46 -13.51
C CYS A 389 9.05 12.08 -13.72
N ARG A 390 9.13 13.39 -13.62
CA ARG A 390 10.39 14.10 -13.47
C ARG A 390 10.40 14.97 -12.24
N GLN A 391 11.58 15.14 -11.69
CA GLN A 391 11.84 16.01 -10.55
C GLN A 391 12.40 17.35 -11.04
N CYS A 392 11.92 18.44 -10.49
CA CYS A 392 12.51 19.76 -10.68
C CYS A 392 13.80 19.88 -9.85
N LEU A 393 14.91 20.22 -10.48
CA LEU A 393 16.18 20.39 -9.79
C LEU A 393 16.24 21.66 -8.92
N ASN A 394 15.35 22.63 -9.15
CA ASN A 394 15.30 23.88 -8.38
C ASN A 394 14.41 23.76 -7.12
N CYS A 395 13.18 23.28 -7.25
CA CYS A 395 12.23 23.22 -6.12
C CYS A 395 11.86 21.80 -5.71
N TYR A 396 12.44 20.78 -6.30
CA TYR A 396 12.23 19.34 -6.02
C TYR A 396 10.80 18.84 -6.24
N ALA A 397 9.91 19.66 -6.82
CA ALA A 397 8.57 19.22 -7.18
C ALA A 397 8.61 18.08 -8.20
N VAL A 398 7.77 17.08 -8.02
CA VAL A 398 7.62 15.96 -8.95
C VAL A 398 6.35 16.18 -9.78
N TYR A 399 6.47 16.04 -11.10
CA TYR A 399 5.39 16.28 -12.04
C TYR A 399 5.52 15.35 -13.27
N PRO A 400 4.45 15.16 -14.08
CA PRO A 400 4.51 14.29 -15.25
C PRO A 400 5.62 14.68 -16.21
N ALA A 401 6.37 13.71 -16.74
CA ALA A 401 7.49 13.93 -17.65
C ALA A 401 7.07 14.58 -18.99
N THR A 402 5.79 14.56 -19.33
CA THR A 402 5.20 15.23 -20.50
C THR A 402 5.21 16.76 -20.38
N VAL A 403 5.33 17.30 -19.16
CA VAL A 403 5.34 18.74 -18.89
C VAL A 403 6.76 19.27 -19.03
N SER A 404 6.97 20.29 -19.86
CA SER A 404 8.29 20.85 -20.19
C SER A 404 8.77 21.96 -19.25
N VAL A 405 7.89 22.49 -18.39
CA VAL A 405 8.17 23.55 -17.43
C VAL A 405 7.62 23.13 -16.07
N CYS A 406 8.39 23.31 -15.01
CA CYS A 406 7.91 22.98 -13.66
C CYS A 406 6.64 23.77 -13.32
N PRO A 407 5.51 23.13 -13.02
CA PRO A 407 4.25 23.82 -12.75
C PRO A 407 4.26 24.59 -11.42
N ILE A 408 5.29 24.38 -10.56
CA ILE A 408 5.38 25.00 -9.25
C ILE A 408 6.27 26.24 -9.26
N CYS A 409 7.48 26.17 -9.88
CA CYS A 409 8.45 27.27 -9.83
C CYS A 409 8.79 27.86 -11.20
N GLY A 410 8.17 27.39 -12.28
CA GLY A 410 8.42 27.88 -13.63
C GLY A 410 9.77 27.51 -14.25
N THR A 411 10.61 26.73 -13.56
CA THR A 411 11.92 26.31 -14.09
C THR A 411 11.71 25.36 -15.28
N PRO A 412 12.35 25.61 -16.44
CA PRO A 412 12.32 24.70 -17.56
C PRO A 412 12.87 23.34 -17.17
N ALA A 413 12.25 22.29 -17.67
CA ALA A 413 12.74 20.94 -17.46
C ALA A 413 14.12 20.81 -18.10
N SER A 414 15.12 20.40 -17.33
CA SER A 414 16.43 20.09 -17.88
C SER A 414 16.26 18.98 -18.92
N LYS A 415 16.71 19.24 -20.15
CA LYS A 415 16.90 18.18 -21.13
C LYS A 415 18.11 17.39 -20.62
N THR A 416 17.92 16.42 -19.77
CA THR A 416 18.92 15.39 -19.53
C THR A 416 19.02 14.55 -20.81
N ARG A 417 19.70 15.08 -21.82
CA ARG A 417 20.55 14.19 -22.61
C ARG A 417 21.57 13.69 -21.58
N ALA A 418 21.61 12.40 -21.33
CA ALA A 418 22.82 11.78 -20.85
C ALA A 418 23.90 12.33 -21.80
N GLU A 419 24.85 13.13 -21.30
CA GLU A 419 26.07 13.36 -21.99
C GLU A 419 26.61 11.96 -22.21
N ILE A 420 26.56 11.53 -23.47
CA ILE A 420 27.25 10.33 -23.90
C ILE A 420 28.72 10.77 -23.79
N GLU A 421 29.38 10.41 -22.68
CA GLU A 421 30.83 10.34 -22.68
C GLU A 421 31.19 9.36 -23.76
N GLU A 422 31.67 9.84 -24.89
CA GLU A 422 32.33 9.02 -25.89
C GLU A 422 33.59 8.48 -25.24
N VAL A 423 33.46 7.29 -24.64
CA VAL A 423 34.60 6.47 -24.30
C VAL A 423 35.02 5.84 -25.61
N GLU A 424 36.21 6.19 -26.13
CA GLU A 424 36.84 5.49 -27.23
C GLU A 424 36.95 4.01 -26.85
N GLY A 425 36.07 3.20 -27.39
CA GLY A 425 36.03 1.77 -27.25
C GLY A 425 35.37 1.20 -28.49
N GLU A 426 36.06 0.27 -29.16
CA GLU A 426 35.47 -0.49 -30.26
C GLU A 426 34.21 -1.20 -29.77
N LEU A 427 33.07 -0.92 -30.42
CA LEU A 427 31.81 -1.63 -30.24
C LEU A 427 31.97 -3.06 -30.76
N VAL A 428 32.33 -3.98 -29.86
CA VAL A 428 32.24 -5.40 -30.12
C VAL A 428 30.80 -5.83 -29.93
N GLU A 429 30.17 -6.28 -31.01
CA GLU A 429 28.79 -6.79 -30.98
C GLU A 429 28.73 -8.07 -30.12
N PHE A 430 28.39 -7.90 -28.83
CA PHE A 430 28.16 -9.01 -27.90
C PHE A 430 26.79 -9.63 -28.15
N THR A 431 26.69 -10.46 -29.19
CA THR A 431 25.52 -11.31 -29.37
C THR A 431 25.68 -12.59 -28.53
N ARG A 432 24.61 -13.07 -27.90
CA ARG A 432 24.55 -14.39 -27.23
C ARG A 432 25.07 -15.55 -28.11
N ARG A 433 25.12 -15.29 -29.39
CA ARG A 433 25.64 -16.22 -30.41
C ARG A 433 27.18 -16.24 -30.44
N ALA A 434 27.84 -15.08 -30.24
CA ALA A 434 29.29 -14.96 -30.13
C ALA A 434 29.79 -15.63 -28.84
N GLU A 435 29.12 -15.39 -27.69
CA GLU A 435 29.45 -16.04 -26.41
C GLU A 435 29.33 -17.55 -26.46
N LYS A 436 28.30 -18.10 -27.13
CA LYS A 436 28.12 -19.53 -27.32
C LYS A 436 29.17 -20.11 -28.27
N LYS A 437 29.58 -19.37 -29.30
CA LYS A 437 30.62 -19.80 -30.25
C LYS A 437 31.98 -19.82 -29.56
N GLU A 438 32.35 -18.80 -28.80
CA GLU A 438 33.57 -18.70 -28.00
C GLU A 438 33.63 -19.83 -26.94
N GLN A 439 32.55 -20.05 -26.22
CA GLN A 439 32.43 -21.16 -25.28
C GLN A 439 32.52 -22.50 -26.00
N GLY A 440 32.01 -22.63 -27.23
CA GLY A 440 32.10 -23.82 -28.05
C GLY A 440 33.55 -24.14 -28.48
N GLN A 441 34.37 -23.14 -28.71
CA GLN A 441 35.78 -23.25 -29.13
C GLN A 441 36.71 -23.69 -27.99
N ALA A 442 36.41 -23.28 -26.75
CA ALA A 442 37.14 -23.70 -25.55
C ALA A 442 36.83 -25.19 -25.27
N THR A 443 37.73 -26.08 -25.53
CA THR A 443 37.55 -27.55 -25.48
C THR A 443 38.08 -28.18 -24.21
N THR A 444 39.07 -27.57 -23.58
CA THR A 444 39.69 -28.06 -22.34
C THR A 444 39.14 -27.37 -21.09
N LEU A 445 39.36 -27.99 -19.93
CA LEU A 445 38.97 -27.41 -18.66
C LEU A 445 39.73 -26.11 -18.36
N GLU A 446 40.98 -26.04 -18.80
CA GLU A 446 41.86 -24.87 -18.61
C GLU A 446 41.37 -23.69 -19.46
N GLU A 447 41.08 -23.91 -20.74
CA GLU A 447 40.52 -22.90 -21.66
C GLU A 447 39.18 -22.38 -21.17
N LEU A 448 38.31 -23.25 -20.66
CA LEU A 448 37.04 -22.84 -20.06
C LEU A 448 37.23 -22.03 -18.77
N THR A 449 38.23 -22.36 -17.94
CA THR A 449 38.55 -21.62 -16.74
C THR A 449 39.05 -20.21 -17.07
N GLU A 450 39.93 -20.11 -18.06
CA GLU A 450 40.45 -18.84 -18.56
C GLU A 450 39.35 -17.98 -19.18
N LEU A 451 38.46 -18.58 -19.97
CA LEU A 451 37.27 -17.93 -20.50
C LEU A 451 36.35 -17.43 -19.38
N GLY A 452 36.16 -18.21 -18.31
CA GLY A 452 35.38 -17.79 -17.13
C GLY A 452 35.98 -16.60 -16.39
N ARG A 453 37.33 -16.55 -16.30
CA ARG A 453 38.06 -15.39 -15.72
C ARG A 453 37.87 -14.13 -16.61
N LYS A 454 38.01 -14.29 -17.92
CA LYS A 454 37.83 -13.23 -18.93
C LYS A 454 36.42 -12.65 -18.91
N ARG A 455 35.41 -13.49 -18.60
CA ARG A 455 34.00 -13.11 -18.44
C ARG A 455 33.65 -12.53 -17.06
N GLY A 456 34.64 -12.32 -16.20
CA GLY A 456 34.44 -11.68 -14.88
C GLY A 456 33.85 -12.60 -13.81
N TYR A 457 33.90 -13.93 -13.96
CA TYR A 457 33.38 -14.86 -12.94
C TYR A 457 34.27 -15.01 -11.71
N GLY A 458 35.44 -14.37 -11.68
CA GLY A 458 36.35 -14.32 -10.54
C GLY A 458 36.60 -15.68 -9.90
N LYS A 459 36.43 -15.83 -8.62
CA LYS A 459 36.63 -17.09 -7.87
C LYS A 459 35.66 -18.21 -8.28
N ARG A 460 34.63 -17.95 -9.06
CA ARG A 460 33.66 -18.95 -9.55
C ARG A 460 33.99 -19.48 -10.94
N ALA A 461 35.06 -18.99 -11.59
CA ALA A 461 35.44 -19.38 -12.94
C ALA A 461 35.72 -20.88 -13.06
N GLU A 462 36.46 -21.48 -12.11
CA GLU A 462 36.74 -22.91 -12.10
C GLU A 462 35.49 -23.78 -11.91
N ALA A 463 34.60 -23.39 -11.01
CA ALA A 463 33.35 -24.11 -10.76
C ALA A 463 32.45 -24.09 -12.02
N TRP A 464 32.38 -22.96 -12.68
CA TRP A 464 31.65 -22.79 -13.94
C TRP A 464 32.27 -23.63 -15.05
N ALA A 465 33.61 -23.61 -15.21
CA ALA A 465 34.32 -24.38 -16.19
C ALA A 465 34.10 -25.91 -16.02
N LYS A 466 34.19 -26.39 -14.78
CA LYS A 466 33.91 -27.80 -14.42
C LYS A 466 32.47 -28.19 -14.77
N TYR A 467 31.51 -27.33 -14.49
CA TYR A 467 30.09 -27.56 -14.83
C TYR A 467 29.88 -27.70 -16.35
N VAL A 468 30.44 -26.78 -17.15
CA VAL A 468 30.33 -26.80 -18.61
C VAL A 468 31.04 -28.04 -19.19
N TYR A 469 32.24 -28.35 -18.72
CA TYR A 469 33.06 -29.47 -19.19
C TYR A 469 32.38 -30.82 -18.91
N ASN A 470 31.92 -31.04 -17.70
CA ASN A 470 31.23 -32.26 -17.30
C ASN A 470 29.89 -32.44 -18.04
N GLY A 471 29.15 -31.34 -18.26
CA GLY A 471 27.94 -31.38 -19.07
C GLY A 471 28.18 -31.84 -20.53
N ARG A 472 29.30 -31.46 -21.11
CA ARG A 472 29.68 -31.94 -22.47
C ARG A 472 30.04 -33.40 -22.47
N LYS A 473 30.88 -33.88 -21.54
CA LYS A 473 31.21 -35.30 -21.39
C LYS A 473 29.96 -36.18 -21.24
N ALA A 474 29.06 -35.78 -20.37
CA ALA A 474 27.80 -36.51 -20.16
C ALA A 474 26.95 -36.58 -21.45
N LYS A 475 26.99 -35.54 -22.28
CA LYS A 475 26.27 -35.51 -23.56
C LYS A 475 26.91 -36.37 -24.63
N GLU A 476 28.23 -36.44 -24.65
CA GLU A 476 29.00 -37.36 -25.55
C GLU A 476 28.80 -38.84 -25.19
N GLU A 477 28.82 -39.16 -23.89
CA GLU A 477 28.55 -40.51 -23.41
C GLU A 477 27.12 -40.99 -23.76
N ARG A 478 26.15 -40.10 -23.69
CA ARG A 478 24.78 -40.40 -24.12
C ARG A 478 24.67 -40.63 -25.63
N ARG A 479 25.42 -39.87 -26.44
CA ARG A 479 25.46 -40.06 -27.91
C ARG A 479 26.18 -41.35 -28.35
N ARG A 480 27.12 -41.86 -27.54
CA ARG A 480 27.80 -43.13 -27.81
C ARG A 480 26.99 -44.37 -27.41
N LYS A 481 25.95 -44.17 -26.59
CA LYS A 481 25.03 -45.22 -26.11
C LYS A 481 23.74 -45.32 -26.91
N GLN A 482 23.48 -44.37 -27.81
CA GLN A 482 22.45 -44.39 -28.84
C GLN A 482 23.07 -44.81 -30.21
#